data_efcb9ce2587a0d4d6883f349efe91c22
#
_entry.id   efcb9ce2587a0d4d6883f349efe91c22
#
_cell.length_a   1.000
_cell.length_b   1.000
_cell.length_c   1.000
_cell.angle_alpha   90.00
_cell.angle_beta   90.00
_cell.angle_gamma   90.00
#
_symmetry.space_group_name_H-M   'P 1'
#
loop_
_entity.id
_entity.type
_entity.pdbx_description
1 polymer ?
#
loop_
_entity_poly.entity_id
_entity_poly.type
_entity_poly.pdbx_seq_one_letter_code
_entity_poly.pdbx_strand_id
1 'polypeptide(L)'
;GVGEFVEAAKVIKKQHPKVQFKILGQLGANNPACVNSQQMNLWEQTGAVKYIGETSNVQPYMEQAHCIVLPSYREGISRVLLEAASMERPIIASNVPGCREIVVDGSNGFLCEVQNTSSLIACMMHMLALPEETRTIFGRNGRELVHRLYDEEIIIQLYKEKLIEFLPEQC
;
A
#
# COMPACT_ATOMS: atom_id res chain seq x y z
N GLY A 1 3.32 4.84 -10.43
CA GLY A 1 1.92 4.33 -10.36
C GLY A 1 0.91 5.37 -9.90
N VAL A 2 1.35 6.58 -9.50
CA VAL A 2 0.41 7.65 -9.06
C VAL A 2 -0.48 8.12 -10.23
N GLY A 3 0.04 8.14 -11.44
CA GLY A 3 -0.74 8.48 -12.63
C GLY A 3 -1.91 7.51 -12.85
N GLU A 4 -1.64 6.21 -12.80
CA GLU A 4 -2.63 5.15 -12.91
C GLU A 4 -3.67 5.24 -11.78
N PHE A 5 -3.25 5.56 -10.57
CA PHE A 5 -4.16 5.78 -9.45
C PHE A 5 -5.12 6.95 -9.70
N VAL A 6 -4.61 8.07 -10.23
CA VAL A 6 -5.44 9.25 -10.54
C VAL A 6 -6.42 8.93 -11.67
N GLU A 7 -5.99 8.25 -12.72
CA GLU A 7 -6.89 7.85 -13.82
C GLU A 7 -7.96 6.86 -13.35
N ALA A 8 -7.58 5.90 -12.49
CA ALA A 8 -8.53 5.00 -11.85
C ALA A 8 -9.55 5.78 -10.99
N ALA A 9 -9.08 6.71 -10.17
CA ALA A 9 -9.93 7.56 -9.36
C ALA A 9 -10.95 8.36 -10.17
N LYS A 10 -10.54 8.93 -11.31
CA LYS A 10 -11.44 9.66 -12.23
C LYS A 10 -12.58 8.76 -12.76
N VAL A 11 -12.26 7.52 -13.09
CA VAL A 11 -13.27 6.56 -13.61
C VAL A 11 -14.22 6.16 -12.49
N ILE A 12 -13.69 5.76 -11.34
CA ILE A 12 -14.49 5.25 -10.22
C ILE A 12 -15.38 6.35 -9.64
N LYS A 13 -14.89 7.58 -9.53
CA LYS A 13 -15.64 8.69 -8.95
C LYS A 13 -16.90 9.05 -9.75
N LYS A 14 -16.95 8.77 -11.06
CA LYS A 14 -18.15 8.94 -11.87
C LYS A 14 -19.28 8.01 -11.43
N GLN A 15 -18.96 6.80 -11.00
CA GLN A 15 -19.92 5.79 -10.56
C GLN A 15 -20.16 5.84 -9.05
N HIS A 16 -19.14 6.23 -8.29
CA HIS A 16 -19.13 6.28 -6.82
C HIS A 16 -18.68 7.66 -6.32
N PRO A 17 -19.50 8.72 -6.47
CA PRO A 17 -19.10 10.11 -6.20
C PRO A 17 -18.74 10.37 -4.73
N LYS A 18 -19.20 9.54 -3.80
CA LYS A 18 -18.90 9.66 -2.36
C LYS A 18 -17.54 9.10 -1.96
N VAL A 19 -16.91 8.27 -2.82
CA VAL A 19 -15.58 7.71 -2.53
C VAL A 19 -14.54 8.83 -2.56
N GLN A 20 -13.64 8.84 -1.58
CA GLN A 20 -12.54 9.78 -1.50
C GLN A 20 -11.24 9.09 -1.82
N PHE A 21 -10.48 9.64 -2.77
CA PHE A 21 -9.15 9.20 -3.11
C PHE A 21 -8.15 10.24 -2.60
N LYS A 22 -7.28 9.83 -1.70
CA LYS A 22 -6.28 10.70 -1.06
C LYS A 22 -4.88 10.27 -1.47
N ILE A 23 -4.02 11.23 -1.74
CA ILE A 23 -2.60 11.01 -2.05
C ILE A 23 -1.78 11.65 -0.94
N LEU A 24 -0.92 10.84 -0.31
CA LEU A 24 0.01 11.27 0.72
C LEU A 24 1.43 10.94 0.26
N GLY A 25 2.34 11.88 0.34
CA GLY A 25 3.75 11.67 0.02
C GLY A 25 4.44 12.92 -0.49
N GLN A 26 5.75 12.86 -0.60
CA GLN A 26 6.59 13.96 -1.03
C GLN A 26 6.42 14.25 -2.52
N LEU A 27 6.35 15.53 -2.85
CA LEU A 27 6.38 16.04 -4.23
C LEU A 27 7.80 16.53 -4.57
N GLY A 28 8.17 16.43 -5.85
CA GLY A 28 9.38 17.07 -6.37
C GLY A 28 10.70 16.50 -5.87
N ALA A 29 10.74 15.25 -5.37
CA ALA A 29 11.99 14.59 -5.03
C ALA A 29 12.91 14.46 -6.26
N ASN A 30 14.24 14.34 -6.06
CA ASN A 30 15.23 14.16 -7.12
C ASN A 30 15.12 12.78 -7.82
N ASN A 31 13.92 12.42 -8.22
CA ASN A 31 13.59 11.18 -8.91
C ASN A 31 12.80 11.53 -10.17
N PRO A 32 13.22 11.08 -11.36
CA PRO A 32 12.50 11.34 -12.62
C PRO A 32 11.04 10.89 -12.63
N ALA A 33 10.68 9.92 -11.79
CA ALA A 33 9.31 9.43 -11.65
C ALA A 33 8.49 10.21 -10.60
N CYS A 34 9.06 11.25 -9.98
CA CYS A 34 8.39 12.01 -8.95
C CYS A 34 7.37 12.98 -9.56
N VAL A 35 6.20 13.02 -8.94
CA VAL A 35 5.15 13.99 -9.28
C VAL A 35 5.56 15.36 -8.78
N ASN A 36 5.55 16.37 -9.63
CA ASN A 36 5.77 17.75 -9.23
C ASN A 36 4.46 18.43 -8.79
N SER A 37 4.60 19.58 -8.11
CA SER A 37 3.45 20.31 -7.56
C SER A 37 2.49 20.78 -8.67
N GLN A 38 2.98 21.14 -9.84
CA GLN A 38 2.14 21.57 -10.96
C GLN A 38 1.24 20.43 -11.44
N GLN A 39 1.81 19.24 -11.61
CA GLN A 39 1.06 18.05 -12.01
C GLN A 39 0.03 17.65 -10.95
N MET A 40 0.40 17.71 -9.66
CA MET A 40 -0.52 17.41 -8.57
C MET A 40 -1.70 18.38 -8.55
N ASN A 41 -1.45 19.68 -8.71
CA ASN A 41 -2.50 20.70 -8.77
C ASN A 41 -3.48 20.45 -9.94
N LEU A 42 -2.96 20.06 -11.11
CA LEU A 42 -3.82 19.70 -12.26
C LEU A 42 -4.71 18.49 -11.94
N TRP A 43 -4.20 17.51 -11.23
CA TRP A 43 -4.98 16.34 -10.83
C TRP A 43 -6.04 16.69 -9.78
N GLU A 44 -5.73 17.52 -8.80
CA GLU A 44 -6.71 17.98 -7.81
C GLU A 44 -7.85 18.79 -8.45
N GLN A 45 -7.55 19.64 -9.45
CA GLN A 45 -8.56 20.40 -10.19
C GLN A 45 -9.59 19.50 -10.89
N THR A 46 -9.27 18.24 -11.17
CA THR A 46 -10.25 17.27 -11.69
C THR A 46 -11.31 16.89 -10.65
N GLY A 47 -11.09 17.17 -9.39
CA GLY A 47 -11.94 16.73 -8.27
C GLY A 47 -11.90 15.22 -7.98
N ALA A 48 -11.07 14.46 -8.71
CA ALA A 48 -11.00 13.01 -8.55
C ALA A 48 -10.16 12.60 -7.34
N VAL A 49 -9.08 13.31 -7.05
CA VAL A 49 -8.16 13.04 -5.96
C VAL A 49 -7.96 14.26 -5.08
N LYS A 50 -7.50 14.05 -3.85
CA LYS A 50 -7.09 15.09 -2.92
C LYS A 50 -5.66 14.80 -2.46
N TYR A 51 -4.75 15.74 -2.65
CA TYR A 51 -3.43 15.70 -2.05
C TYR A 51 -3.52 16.16 -0.59
N ILE A 52 -2.97 15.38 0.32
CA ILE A 52 -3.04 15.64 1.75
C ILE A 52 -1.66 15.97 2.35
N GLY A 53 -0.66 16.19 1.48
CA GLY A 53 0.66 16.65 1.90
C GLY A 53 1.66 15.52 2.11
N GLU A 54 2.72 15.87 2.82
CA GLU A 54 3.81 15.00 3.24
C GLU A 54 3.86 14.95 4.77
N THR A 55 4.16 13.78 5.31
CA THR A 55 4.34 13.60 6.77
C THR A 55 5.30 12.45 7.07
N SER A 56 6.00 12.55 8.18
CA SER A 56 6.75 11.43 8.77
C SER A 56 5.86 10.48 9.58
N ASN A 57 4.65 10.94 9.98
CA ASN A 57 3.68 10.11 10.71
C ASN A 57 2.47 9.81 9.83
N VAL A 58 2.51 8.66 9.16
CA VAL A 58 1.45 8.21 8.23
C VAL A 58 0.28 7.53 8.94
N GLN A 59 0.46 7.07 10.18
CA GLN A 59 -0.51 6.28 10.93
C GLN A 59 -1.91 6.91 11.00
N PRO A 60 -2.10 8.20 11.36
CA PRO A 60 -3.43 8.79 11.46
C PRO A 60 -4.20 8.81 10.13
N TYR A 61 -3.48 8.84 9.01
CA TYR A 61 -4.08 8.80 7.67
C TYR A 61 -4.46 7.37 7.26
N MET A 62 -3.63 6.39 7.59
CA MET A 62 -3.93 4.98 7.37
C MET A 62 -5.10 4.51 8.23
N GLU A 63 -5.18 4.97 9.48
CA GLU A 63 -6.29 4.65 10.39
C GLU A 63 -7.64 5.08 9.83
N GLN A 64 -7.70 6.22 9.16
CA GLN A 64 -8.92 6.74 8.53
C GLN A 64 -9.20 6.11 7.15
N ALA A 65 -8.26 5.37 6.58
CA ALA A 65 -8.43 4.77 5.27
C ALA A 65 -9.17 3.43 5.35
N HIS A 66 -10.07 3.17 4.41
CA HIS A 66 -10.73 1.88 4.26
C HIS A 66 -9.90 0.88 3.45
N CYS A 67 -8.93 1.36 2.69
CA CYS A 67 -8.02 0.56 1.88
C CYS A 67 -6.77 1.39 1.56
N ILE A 68 -5.61 0.76 1.58
CA ILE A 68 -4.35 1.36 1.12
C ILE A 68 -4.04 0.86 -0.28
N VAL A 69 -3.68 1.78 -1.18
CA VAL A 69 -3.40 1.48 -2.59
C VAL A 69 -1.98 1.87 -2.93
N LEU A 70 -1.16 0.91 -3.35
CA LEU A 70 0.24 1.11 -3.73
C LEU A 70 0.52 0.50 -5.12
N PRO A 71 0.26 1.23 -6.21
CA PRO A 71 0.45 0.73 -7.58
C PRO A 71 1.89 0.97 -8.08
N SER A 72 2.89 0.65 -7.26
CA SER A 72 4.30 0.85 -7.55
C SER A 72 4.80 -0.05 -8.67
N TYR A 73 5.74 0.41 -9.47
CA TYR A 73 6.37 -0.39 -10.53
C TYR A 73 7.49 -1.30 -10.00
N ARG A 74 8.11 -0.90 -8.90
CA ARG A 74 9.14 -1.65 -8.20
C ARG A 74 9.07 -1.36 -6.71
N GLU A 75 9.21 -2.39 -5.91
CA GLU A 75 9.35 -2.30 -4.46
C GLU A 75 10.43 -3.30 -4.01
N GLY A 76 11.19 -2.92 -2.98
CA GLY A 76 11.76 -3.91 -2.08
C GLY A 76 10.67 -4.46 -1.17
N ILE A 77 10.95 -4.83 0.06
CA ILE A 77 9.87 -5.06 1.04
C ILE A 77 9.25 -3.69 1.36
N SER A 78 7.97 -3.51 1.01
CA SER A 78 7.31 -2.21 1.13
C SER A 78 6.92 -1.90 2.57
N ARG A 79 7.60 -0.93 3.19
CA ARG A 79 7.27 -0.45 4.54
C ARG A 79 5.83 0.03 4.65
N VAL A 80 5.35 0.75 3.63
CA VAL A 80 3.96 1.25 3.59
C VAL A 80 2.95 0.11 3.67
N LEU A 81 3.22 -1.02 2.98
CA LEU A 81 2.33 -2.18 3.02
C LEU A 81 2.43 -2.95 4.35
N LEU A 82 3.63 -3.04 4.94
CA LEU A 82 3.79 -3.61 6.28
C LEU A 82 3.02 -2.79 7.33
N GLU A 83 3.15 -1.47 7.29
CA GLU A 83 2.42 -0.55 8.16
C GLU A 83 0.91 -0.68 7.96
N ALA A 84 0.42 -0.69 6.70
CA ALA A 84 -0.99 -0.85 6.38
C ALA A 84 -1.56 -2.18 6.90
N ALA A 85 -0.84 -3.28 6.68
CA ALA A 85 -1.23 -4.60 7.17
C ALA A 85 -1.24 -4.66 8.70
N SER A 86 -0.22 -4.10 9.37
CA SER A 86 -0.16 -4.00 10.85
C SER A 86 -1.33 -3.22 11.44
N MET A 87 -1.89 -2.27 10.68
CA MET A 87 -3.06 -1.47 11.06
C MET A 87 -4.39 -2.08 10.59
N GLU A 88 -4.39 -3.33 10.15
CA GLU A 88 -5.58 -4.02 9.66
C GLU A 88 -6.27 -3.29 8.49
N ARG A 89 -5.48 -2.67 7.60
CA ARG A 89 -6.04 -2.06 6.38
C ARG A 89 -5.96 -3.04 5.23
N PRO A 90 -7.07 -3.31 4.52
CA PRO A 90 -7.03 -4.02 3.25
C PRO A 90 -6.13 -3.31 2.26
N ILE A 91 -5.47 -4.06 1.40
CA ILE A 91 -4.43 -3.53 0.51
C ILE A 91 -4.79 -3.81 -0.95
N ILE A 92 -4.48 -2.84 -1.83
CA ILE A 92 -4.37 -3.06 -3.27
C ILE A 92 -2.95 -2.65 -3.66
N ALA A 93 -2.21 -3.56 -4.28
CA ALA A 93 -0.84 -3.31 -4.69
C ALA A 93 -0.55 -3.88 -6.07
N SER A 94 0.53 -3.39 -6.70
CA SER A 94 1.02 -4.01 -7.93
C SER A 94 1.58 -5.40 -7.68
N ASN A 95 1.40 -6.31 -8.64
CA ASN A 95 1.95 -7.66 -8.62
C ASN A 95 3.45 -7.65 -8.94
N VAL A 96 4.24 -7.11 -8.01
CA VAL A 96 5.71 -7.04 -8.09
C VAL A 96 6.34 -7.70 -6.85
N PRO A 97 7.62 -8.14 -6.93
CA PRO A 97 8.37 -8.51 -5.73
C PRO A 97 8.29 -7.40 -4.68
N GLY A 98 8.28 -7.77 -3.40
CA GLY A 98 8.11 -6.82 -2.29
C GLY A 98 6.67 -6.43 -1.98
N CYS A 99 5.76 -6.46 -2.97
CA CYS A 99 4.32 -6.37 -2.71
C CYS A 99 3.70 -7.76 -2.52
N ARG A 100 4.07 -8.74 -3.35
CA ARG A 100 3.56 -10.13 -3.28
C ARG A 100 3.90 -10.88 -1.99
N GLU A 101 4.97 -10.49 -1.33
CA GLU A 101 5.35 -11.07 -0.05
C GLU A 101 4.42 -10.63 1.09
N ILE A 102 3.73 -9.49 0.92
CA ILE A 102 2.85 -8.90 1.93
C ILE A 102 1.38 -9.07 1.55
N VAL A 103 1.06 -8.99 0.25
CA VAL A 103 -0.32 -9.06 -0.25
C VAL A 103 -0.60 -10.44 -0.83
N VAL A 104 -1.52 -11.16 -0.20
CA VAL A 104 -2.07 -12.42 -0.69
C VAL A 104 -3.41 -12.12 -1.36
N ASP A 105 -3.43 -12.28 -2.69
CA ASP A 105 -4.60 -11.94 -3.51
C ASP A 105 -5.86 -12.66 -3.07
N GLY A 106 -6.95 -11.92 -2.88
CA GLY A 106 -8.23 -12.44 -2.38
C GLY A 106 -8.28 -12.80 -0.90
N SER A 107 -7.19 -12.59 -0.13
CA SER A 107 -7.13 -12.91 1.30
C SER A 107 -6.96 -11.67 2.20
N ASN A 108 -5.97 -10.82 1.94
CA ASN A 108 -5.75 -9.58 2.67
C ASN A 108 -5.73 -8.34 1.76
N GLY A 109 -5.95 -8.54 0.47
CA GLY A 109 -5.95 -7.48 -0.54
C GLY A 109 -6.11 -8.02 -1.95
N PHE A 110 -5.80 -7.16 -2.92
CA PHE A 110 -5.78 -7.51 -4.33
C PHE A 110 -4.49 -7.08 -4.99
N LEU A 111 -4.03 -7.88 -5.96
CA LEU A 111 -2.85 -7.60 -6.76
C LEU A 111 -3.26 -7.18 -8.17
N CYS A 112 -2.89 -5.97 -8.57
CA CYS A 112 -3.11 -5.47 -9.93
C CYS A 112 -1.86 -5.64 -10.80
N GLU A 113 -2.04 -5.69 -12.11
CA GLU A 113 -0.94 -5.69 -13.07
C GLU A 113 -0.21 -4.35 -13.06
N VAL A 114 1.11 -4.39 -13.21
CA VAL A 114 1.96 -3.20 -13.26
C VAL A 114 1.64 -2.36 -14.49
N GLN A 115 1.59 -1.03 -14.33
CA GLN A 115 1.33 -0.09 -15.42
C GLN A 115 -0.01 -0.35 -16.15
N ASN A 116 -0.97 -0.98 -15.48
CA ASN A 116 -2.27 -1.30 -16.04
C ASN A 116 -3.39 -0.65 -15.24
N THR A 117 -3.84 0.52 -15.72
CA THR A 117 -4.93 1.27 -15.09
C THR A 117 -6.23 0.45 -15.03
N SER A 118 -6.53 -0.34 -16.07
CA SER A 118 -7.76 -1.15 -16.10
C SER A 118 -7.74 -2.24 -15.04
N SER A 119 -6.59 -2.91 -14.83
CA SER A 119 -6.41 -3.87 -13.76
C SER A 119 -6.54 -3.21 -12.37
N LEU A 120 -5.96 -2.03 -12.18
CA LEU A 120 -6.10 -1.27 -10.94
C LEU A 120 -7.55 -0.88 -10.67
N ILE A 121 -8.29 -0.40 -11.68
CA ILE A 121 -9.73 -0.09 -11.58
C ILE A 121 -10.50 -1.34 -11.14
N ALA A 122 -10.26 -2.48 -11.77
CA ALA A 122 -10.93 -3.73 -11.42
C ALA A 122 -10.71 -4.12 -9.96
N CYS A 123 -9.47 -4.07 -9.46
CA CYS A 123 -9.15 -4.33 -8.06
C CYS A 123 -9.84 -3.33 -7.11
N MET A 124 -9.84 -2.04 -7.45
CA MET A 124 -10.48 -1.00 -6.63
C MET A 124 -12.01 -1.16 -6.61
N MET A 125 -12.64 -1.45 -7.74
CA MET A 125 -14.08 -1.72 -7.83
C MET A 125 -14.46 -2.98 -7.06
N HIS A 126 -13.65 -4.04 -7.15
CA HIS A 126 -13.85 -5.25 -6.37
C HIS A 126 -13.79 -4.96 -4.86
N MET A 127 -12.77 -4.23 -4.41
CA MET A 127 -12.66 -3.81 -3.00
C MET A 127 -13.85 -2.98 -2.52
N LEU A 128 -14.35 -2.06 -3.35
CA LEU A 128 -15.54 -1.26 -3.04
C LEU A 128 -16.82 -2.10 -2.95
N ALA A 129 -16.94 -3.15 -3.75
CA ALA A 129 -18.09 -4.05 -3.76
C ALA A 129 -18.10 -5.04 -2.59
N LEU A 130 -16.97 -5.26 -1.91
CA LEU A 130 -16.90 -6.16 -0.75
C LEU A 130 -17.75 -5.62 0.40
N PRO A 131 -18.48 -6.50 1.13
CA PRO A 131 -19.08 -6.15 2.42
C PRO A 131 -18.02 -5.63 3.41
N GLU A 132 -18.44 -4.77 4.33
CA GLU A 132 -17.54 -4.23 5.36
C GLU A 132 -16.91 -5.34 6.21
N GLU A 133 -17.68 -6.35 6.54
CA GLU A 133 -17.20 -7.52 7.28
C GLU A 133 -16.05 -8.24 6.55
N THR A 134 -16.17 -8.42 5.23
CA THR A 134 -15.13 -9.04 4.42
C THR A 134 -13.87 -8.17 4.39
N ARG A 135 -14.01 -6.85 4.26
CA ARG A 135 -12.86 -5.93 4.34
C ARG A 135 -12.18 -5.98 5.71
N THR A 136 -12.94 -6.12 6.78
CA THR A 136 -12.41 -6.31 8.13
C THR A 136 -11.61 -7.62 8.24
N ILE A 137 -12.12 -8.72 7.66
CA ILE A 137 -11.39 -9.99 7.60
C ILE A 137 -10.09 -9.83 6.81
N PHE A 138 -10.10 -9.15 5.67
CA PHE A 138 -8.90 -8.86 4.90
C PHE A 138 -7.86 -8.12 5.73
N GLY A 139 -8.28 -7.11 6.48
CA GLY A 139 -7.39 -6.37 7.37
C GLY A 139 -6.75 -7.26 8.43
N ARG A 140 -7.53 -8.11 9.11
CA ARG A 140 -7.02 -9.05 10.12
C ARG A 140 -6.06 -10.07 9.53
N ASN A 141 -6.37 -10.63 8.36
CA ASN A 141 -5.47 -11.56 7.67
C ASN A 141 -4.13 -10.89 7.34
N GLY A 142 -4.14 -9.62 6.94
CA GLY A 142 -2.94 -8.84 6.70
C GLY A 142 -2.09 -8.69 7.95
N ARG A 143 -2.71 -8.31 9.07
CA ARG A 143 -2.03 -8.17 10.36
C ARG A 143 -1.44 -9.50 10.85
N GLU A 144 -2.19 -10.59 10.76
CA GLU A 144 -1.71 -11.91 11.14
C GLU A 144 -0.49 -12.35 10.32
N LEU A 145 -0.52 -12.09 9.00
CA LEU A 145 0.60 -12.40 8.11
C LEU A 145 1.86 -11.62 8.51
N VAL A 146 1.76 -10.31 8.70
CA VAL A 146 2.93 -9.49 9.02
C VAL A 146 3.46 -9.76 10.42
N HIS A 147 2.59 -10.01 11.39
CA HIS A 147 3.02 -10.43 12.74
C HIS A 147 3.80 -11.74 12.69
N ARG A 148 3.34 -12.71 11.90
CA ARG A 148 4.00 -14.02 11.79
C ARG A 148 5.34 -13.97 11.06
N LEU A 149 5.51 -13.09 10.06
CA LEU A 149 6.66 -13.14 9.15
C LEU A 149 7.63 -11.96 9.32
N TYR A 150 7.17 -10.84 9.89
CA TYR A 150 7.92 -9.59 9.93
C TYR A 150 7.96 -8.95 11.32
N ASP A 151 7.58 -9.71 12.35
CA ASP A 151 7.72 -9.24 13.73
C ASP A 151 9.20 -9.00 14.05
N GLU A 152 9.49 -7.90 14.72
CA GLU A 152 10.85 -7.50 15.05
C GLU A 152 11.56 -8.58 15.90
N GLU A 153 10.84 -9.23 16.80
CA GLU A 153 11.41 -10.29 17.64
C GLU A 153 11.90 -11.48 16.81
N ILE A 154 11.16 -11.86 15.75
CA ILE A 154 11.57 -12.93 14.84
C ILE A 154 12.88 -12.56 14.14
N ILE A 155 12.96 -11.33 13.63
CA ILE A 155 14.14 -10.85 12.92
C ILE A 155 15.36 -10.78 13.87
N ILE A 156 15.17 -10.24 15.07
CA ILE A 156 16.22 -10.18 16.10
C ILE A 156 16.70 -11.58 16.46
N GLN A 157 15.80 -12.55 16.62
CA GLN A 157 16.17 -13.92 16.96
C GLN A 157 16.98 -14.58 15.82
N LEU A 158 16.58 -14.42 14.58
CA LEU A 158 17.34 -14.91 13.43
C LEU A 158 18.75 -14.33 13.35
N TYR A 159 18.89 -13.02 13.62
CA TYR A 159 20.22 -12.40 13.69
C TYR A 159 21.07 -12.94 14.83
N LYS A 160 20.49 -13.15 16.02
CA LYS A 160 21.21 -13.71 17.18
C LYS A 160 21.71 -15.13 16.86
N GLU A 161 20.86 -15.98 16.29
CA GLU A 161 21.24 -17.34 15.91
C GLU A 161 22.41 -17.34 14.90
N LYS A 162 22.33 -16.48 13.88
CA LYS A 162 23.41 -16.37 12.90
C LYS A 162 24.70 -15.81 13.50
N LEU A 163 24.63 -14.84 14.38
CA LEU A 163 25.83 -14.32 15.05
C LEU A 163 26.51 -15.38 15.90
N ILE A 164 25.77 -16.23 16.60
CA ILE A 164 26.33 -17.33 17.41
C ILE A 164 27.07 -18.33 16.50
N GLU A 165 26.55 -18.64 15.31
CA GLU A 165 27.22 -19.53 14.36
C GLU A 165 28.60 -19.00 13.90
N PHE A 166 28.80 -17.67 13.87
CA PHE A 166 30.03 -17.02 13.40
C PHE A 166 30.99 -16.62 14.51
N LEU A 167 30.54 -16.60 15.79
CA LEU A 167 31.42 -16.34 16.92
C LEU A 167 32.10 -17.66 17.32
N PRO A 168 33.43 -17.76 17.23
CA PRO A 168 34.13 -18.94 17.77
C PRO A 168 33.83 -19.02 19.27
N GLU A 169 33.52 -20.23 19.75
CA GLU A 169 33.46 -20.49 21.20
C GLU A 169 34.79 -19.97 21.79
N GLN A 170 34.67 -18.86 22.52
CA GLN A 170 35.80 -18.42 23.35
C GLN A 170 35.89 -19.41 24.50
N CYS A 171 36.92 -20.30 24.42
CA CYS A 171 37.35 -21.12 25.55
C CYS A 171 37.70 -20.27 26.77
#